data_c21102610d27624f7b5e128eb3e939e1
#
_entry.id   c21102610d27624f7b5e128eb3e939e1
#
_cell.length_a   1.000
_cell.length_b   1.000
_cell.length_c   1.000
_cell.angle_alpha   90.00
_cell.angle_beta   90.00
_cell.angle_gamma   90.00
#
_symmetry.space_group_name_H-M   'P 1'
#
loop_
_entity.id
_entity.type
_entity.pdbx_description
1 polymer ?
#
loop_
_entity_poly.entity_id
_entity_poly.type
_entity_poly.pdbx_seq_one_letter_code
_entity_poly.pdbx_strand_id
1 'polypeptide(L)'
;MARSRYRSRAAFLCSALLPGLLAAIHLAGLVLFLNPELPLTAGGLTRASLRFAVPLSLVSLLLHLLIPPLRRAACKLLSLPWTLTAVFAAAATGAATNASRFAFYLPPGVNERLLRAALWLGLAALIGFYTALLHSLHRRRYGQRSRALYALLVLLSIYAVVERRHAAALLPVTLPPVARLTPAPPPQIVVVSLPGGGLELLLPLAEQGQTLFLKSILETGAVAALEAPTPFRTAPAWGSLITGKLPFQHGVLSWHRQHADVFAPGGELRLLPWGFRDSLWRATMGTSRRSEEHTSELQS
;
A
#
# COMPACT_ATOMS: atom_id res chain seq x y z
N MET A 1 -45.05 -6.95 -23.30
CA MET A 1 -43.81 -7.79 -23.32
C MET A 1 -42.50 -6.99 -23.43
N ALA A 2 -42.40 -5.90 -24.17
CA ALA A 2 -41.16 -5.10 -24.31
C ALA A 2 -40.65 -4.49 -22.97
N ARG A 3 -41.51 -3.92 -22.12
CA ARG A 3 -41.14 -3.34 -20.81
C ARG A 3 -40.53 -4.34 -19.83
N SER A 4 -40.92 -5.62 -19.87
CA SER A 4 -40.38 -6.68 -19.01
C SER A 4 -38.97 -7.08 -19.43
N ARG A 5 -38.68 -7.13 -20.75
CA ARG A 5 -37.30 -7.42 -21.23
C ARG A 5 -36.34 -6.27 -20.99
N TYR A 6 -36.79 -5.04 -21.04
CA TYR A 6 -35.97 -3.86 -20.77
C TYR A 6 -35.58 -3.79 -19.28
N ARG A 7 -36.55 -4.06 -18.37
CA ARG A 7 -36.25 -4.16 -16.92
C ARG A 7 -35.26 -5.28 -16.60
N SER A 8 -35.32 -6.39 -17.31
CA SER A 8 -34.37 -7.51 -17.06
C SER A 8 -32.94 -7.18 -17.55
N ARG A 9 -32.80 -6.46 -18.68
CA ARG A 9 -31.48 -6.04 -19.19
C ARG A 9 -30.84 -4.95 -18.32
N ALA A 10 -31.60 -3.94 -17.90
CA ALA A 10 -31.13 -2.91 -16.99
C ALA A 10 -30.70 -3.49 -15.64
N ALA A 11 -31.51 -4.39 -15.06
CA ALA A 11 -31.17 -5.08 -13.82
C ALA A 11 -29.90 -5.94 -13.96
N PHE A 12 -29.72 -6.59 -15.11
CA PHE A 12 -28.51 -7.35 -15.40
C PHE A 12 -27.27 -6.43 -15.44
N LEU A 13 -27.32 -5.34 -16.20
CA LEU A 13 -26.22 -4.39 -16.30
C LEU A 13 -25.88 -3.75 -14.95
N CYS A 14 -26.89 -3.33 -14.20
CA CYS A 14 -26.68 -2.80 -12.84
C CYS A 14 -26.01 -3.84 -11.93
N SER A 15 -26.47 -5.09 -11.94
CA SER A 15 -25.87 -6.14 -11.10
C SER A 15 -24.45 -6.53 -11.52
N ALA A 16 -24.12 -6.35 -12.80
CA ALA A 16 -22.79 -6.65 -13.32
C ALA A 16 -21.79 -5.52 -13.12
N LEU A 17 -22.19 -4.26 -13.22
CA LEU A 17 -21.29 -3.10 -13.16
C LEU A 17 -21.16 -2.52 -11.74
N LEU A 18 -22.24 -2.55 -10.94
CA LEU A 18 -22.26 -1.95 -9.62
C LEU A 18 -21.19 -2.52 -8.65
N PRO A 19 -20.89 -3.83 -8.63
CA PRO A 19 -19.80 -4.34 -7.80
C PRO A 19 -18.44 -3.75 -8.15
N GLY A 20 -18.16 -3.58 -9.44
CA GLY A 20 -16.92 -2.97 -9.91
C GLY A 20 -16.82 -1.50 -9.51
N LEU A 21 -17.92 -0.75 -9.61
CA LEU A 21 -17.98 0.64 -9.16
C LEU A 21 -17.76 0.76 -7.63
N LEU A 22 -18.42 -0.07 -6.84
CA LEU A 22 -18.24 -0.09 -5.39
C LEU A 22 -16.79 -0.47 -5.01
N ALA A 23 -16.22 -1.46 -5.68
CA ALA A 23 -14.83 -1.84 -5.49
C ALA A 23 -13.87 -0.69 -5.86
N ALA A 24 -14.17 0.09 -6.89
CA ALA A 24 -13.39 1.25 -7.30
C ALA A 24 -13.39 2.37 -6.23
N ILE A 25 -14.56 2.70 -5.71
CA ILE A 25 -14.72 3.68 -4.64
C ILE A 25 -13.96 3.20 -3.39
N HIS A 26 -14.10 1.91 -3.07
CA HIS A 26 -13.41 1.33 -1.93
C HIS A 26 -11.89 1.35 -2.11
N LEU A 27 -11.39 0.98 -3.28
CA LEU A 27 -9.96 1.01 -3.59
C LEU A 27 -9.39 2.43 -3.50
N ALA A 28 -10.10 3.43 -4.02
CA ALA A 28 -9.71 4.83 -3.90
C ALA A 28 -9.68 5.29 -2.42
N GLY A 29 -10.68 4.91 -1.65
CA GLY A 29 -10.72 5.17 -0.20
C GLY A 29 -9.57 4.47 0.55
N LEU A 30 -9.25 3.23 0.20
CA LEU A 30 -8.15 2.47 0.78
C LEU A 30 -6.78 3.10 0.47
N VAL A 31 -6.58 3.58 -0.76
CA VAL A 31 -5.36 4.31 -1.13
C VAL A 31 -5.20 5.57 -0.27
N LEU A 32 -6.26 6.34 -0.09
CA LEU A 32 -6.25 7.54 0.76
C LEU A 32 -6.04 7.21 2.24
N PHE A 33 -6.59 6.10 2.70
CA PHE A 33 -6.38 5.62 4.08
C PHE A 33 -4.92 5.23 4.33
N LEU A 34 -4.29 4.55 3.37
CA LEU A 34 -2.90 4.12 3.48
C LEU A 34 -1.91 5.29 3.30
N ASN A 35 -2.28 6.30 2.51
CA ASN A 35 -1.43 7.45 2.20
C ASN A 35 -2.06 8.76 2.72
N PRO A 36 -1.93 9.05 4.01
CA PRO A 36 -2.55 10.23 4.62
C PRO A 36 -1.94 11.56 4.15
N GLU A 37 -0.80 11.55 3.49
CA GLU A 37 -0.15 12.71 2.88
C GLU A 37 -0.96 13.25 1.68
N LEU A 38 -1.73 12.38 1.00
CA LEU A 38 -2.60 12.80 -0.09
C LEU A 38 -3.79 13.61 0.46
N PRO A 39 -4.14 14.74 -0.15
CA PRO A 39 -5.28 15.53 0.32
C PRO A 39 -6.60 14.78 0.13
N LEU A 40 -7.45 14.79 1.15
CA LEU A 40 -8.80 14.25 1.07
C LEU A 40 -9.73 15.27 0.43
N THR A 41 -9.80 15.26 -0.89
CA THR A 41 -10.71 16.12 -1.66
C THR A 41 -11.78 15.28 -2.35
N ALA A 42 -13.01 15.78 -2.39
CA ALA A 42 -14.11 15.13 -3.11
C ALA A 42 -13.76 14.93 -4.60
N GLY A 43 -13.13 15.91 -5.22
CA GLY A 43 -12.70 15.85 -6.61
C GLY A 43 -11.62 14.78 -6.86
N GLY A 44 -10.63 14.65 -5.98
CA GLY A 44 -9.60 13.61 -6.04
C GLY A 44 -10.20 12.21 -5.88
N LEU A 45 -11.05 12.02 -4.87
CA LEU A 45 -11.73 10.74 -4.64
C LEU A 45 -12.60 10.35 -5.85
N THR A 46 -13.35 11.29 -6.41
CA THR A 46 -14.22 11.03 -7.57
C THR A 46 -13.40 10.66 -8.79
N ARG A 47 -12.36 11.42 -9.13
CA ARG A 47 -11.48 11.11 -10.27
C ARG A 47 -10.81 9.75 -10.14
N ALA A 48 -10.27 9.45 -8.97
CA ALA A 48 -9.64 8.15 -8.70
C ALA A 48 -10.66 7.01 -8.80
N SER A 49 -11.85 7.18 -8.20
CA SER A 49 -12.92 6.19 -8.28
C SER A 49 -13.36 5.93 -9.72
N LEU A 50 -13.53 6.95 -10.53
CA LEU A 50 -13.90 6.81 -11.96
C LEU A 50 -12.81 6.08 -12.75
N ARG A 51 -11.55 6.39 -12.49
CA ARG A 51 -10.42 5.74 -13.16
C ARG A 51 -10.29 4.26 -12.80
N PHE A 52 -10.52 3.89 -11.55
CA PHE A 52 -10.59 2.50 -11.13
C PHE A 52 -11.86 1.79 -11.56
N ALA A 53 -12.97 2.53 -11.75
CA ALA A 53 -14.27 1.95 -12.08
C ALA A 53 -14.24 1.23 -13.44
N VAL A 54 -13.53 1.77 -14.42
CA VAL A 54 -13.46 1.17 -15.77
C VAL A 54 -12.92 -0.26 -15.74
N PRO A 55 -11.67 -0.51 -15.28
CA PRO A 55 -11.11 -1.86 -15.26
C PRO A 55 -11.85 -2.79 -14.30
N LEU A 56 -12.28 -2.30 -13.12
CA LEU A 56 -12.96 -3.14 -12.14
C LEU A 56 -14.38 -3.50 -12.56
N SER A 57 -15.10 -2.60 -13.22
CA SER A 57 -16.42 -2.90 -13.77
C SER A 57 -16.33 -3.87 -14.97
N LEU A 58 -15.27 -3.77 -15.77
CA LEU A 58 -15.02 -4.73 -16.85
C LEU A 58 -14.75 -6.14 -16.28
N VAL A 59 -13.90 -6.25 -15.26
CA VAL A 59 -13.65 -7.52 -14.57
C VAL A 59 -14.93 -8.07 -13.94
N SER A 60 -15.73 -7.21 -13.28
CA SER A 60 -17.01 -7.60 -12.71
C SER A 60 -18.00 -8.12 -13.76
N LEU A 61 -18.06 -7.45 -14.92
CA LEU A 61 -18.90 -7.88 -16.06
C LEU A 61 -18.44 -9.23 -16.61
N LEU A 62 -17.14 -9.41 -16.82
CA LEU A 62 -16.57 -10.69 -17.29
C LEU A 62 -16.87 -11.83 -16.31
N LEU A 63 -16.69 -11.62 -15.02
CA LEU A 63 -17.03 -12.61 -14.00
C LEU A 63 -18.53 -12.93 -14.01
N HIS A 64 -19.39 -11.95 -14.21
CA HIS A 64 -20.85 -12.14 -14.34
C HIS A 64 -21.24 -12.96 -15.57
N LEU A 65 -20.50 -12.80 -16.68
CA LEU A 65 -20.74 -13.55 -17.90
C LEU A 65 -20.24 -14.99 -17.78
N LEU A 66 -19.05 -15.20 -17.20
CA LEU A 66 -18.37 -16.50 -17.13
C LEU A 66 -18.92 -17.40 -16.01
N ILE A 67 -19.41 -16.84 -14.91
CA ILE A 67 -19.79 -17.59 -13.71
C ILE A 67 -21.29 -17.39 -13.40
N PRO A 68 -22.21 -18.20 -13.98
CA PRO A 68 -23.65 -18.05 -13.73
C PRO A 68 -24.09 -18.08 -12.27
N PRO A 69 -23.51 -18.91 -11.34
CA PRO A 69 -23.87 -18.88 -9.94
C PRO A 69 -23.50 -17.55 -9.24
N LEU A 70 -22.51 -16.83 -9.71
CA LEU A 70 -22.09 -15.53 -9.19
C LEU A 70 -23.21 -14.47 -9.32
N ARG A 71 -24.06 -14.56 -10.34
CA ARG A 71 -25.23 -13.68 -10.51
C ARG A 71 -26.18 -13.70 -9.32
N ARG A 72 -26.39 -14.88 -8.72
CA ARG A 72 -27.25 -15.03 -7.53
C ARG A 72 -26.55 -14.60 -6.25
N ALA A 73 -25.26 -14.86 -6.16
CA ALA A 73 -24.44 -14.46 -5.03
C ALA A 73 -24.20 -12.95 -4.98
N ALA A 74 -23.95 -12.31 -6.13
CA ALA A 74 -23.72 -10.87 -6.23
C ALA A 74 -24.87 -10.04 -5.65
N CYS A 75 -26.12 -10.40 -5.92
CA CYS A 75 -27.28 -9.69 -5.36
C CYS A 75 -27.37 -9.79 -3.82
N LYS A 76 -26.86 -10.87 -3.22
CA LYS A 76 -26.81 -11.03 -1.78
C LYS A 76 -25.59 -10.35 -1.15
N LEU A 77 -24.43 -10.49 -1.80
CA LEU A 77 -23.17 -9.87 -1.36
C LEU A 77 -23.18 -8.34 -1.50
N LEU A 78 -24.00 -7.80 -2.40
CA LEU A 78 -24.25 -6.36 -2.55
C LEU A 78 -25.19 -5.78 -1.49
N SER A 79 -25.71 -6.60 -0.57
CA SER A 79 -26.42 -6.03 0.57
C SER A 79 -25.47 -5.22 1.43
N LEU A 80 -25.94 -4.07 1.92
CA LEU A 80 -25.13 -3.12 2.70
C LEU A 80 -24.28 -3.77 3.80
N PRO A 81 -24.79 -4.75 4.57
CA PRO A 81 -24.00 -5.40 5.61
C PRO A 81 -22.79 -6.19 5.09
N TRP A 82 -22.97 -6.93 4.00
CA TRP A 82 -21.87 -7.71 3.41
C TRP A 82 -20.84 -6.83 2.75
N THR A 83 -21.28 -5.74 2.07
CA THR A 83 -20.34 -4.77 1.48
C THR A 83 -19.54 -4.05 2.55
N LEU A 84 -20.16 -3.60 3.65
CA LEU A 84 -19.43 -2.98 4.76
C LEU A 84 -18.45 -3.96 5.41
N THR A 85 -18.85 -5.20 5.64
CA THR A 85 -17.96 -6.24 6.16
C THR A 85 -16.74 -6.44 5.27
N ALA A 86 -16.94 -6.55 3.95
CA ALA A 86 -15.86 -6.70 2.98
C ALA A 86 -14.93 -5.47 2.96
N VAL A 87 -15.49 -4.26 3.03
CA VAL A 87 -14.74 -3.00 3.09
C VAL A 87 -13.85 -2.96 4.34
N PHE A 88 -14.41 -3.26 5.50
CA PHE A 88 -13.65 -3.24 6.76
C PHE A 88 -12.56 -4.33 6.78
N ALA A 89 -12.89 -5.55 6.34
CA ALA A 89 -11.93 -6.64 6.25
C ALA A 89 -10.78 -6.30 5.30
N ALA A 90 -11.10 -5.73 4.14
CA ALA A 90 -10.11 -5.33 3.16
C ALA A 90 -9.20 -4.21 3.68
N ALA A 91 -9.77 -3.19 4.33
CA ALA A 91 -9.00 -2.10 4.93
C ALA A 91 -8.11 -2.59 6.09
N ALA A 92 -8.65 -3.47 6.95
CA ALA A 92 -7.90 -4.07 8.04
C ALA A 92 -6.72 -4.92 7.52
N THR A 93 -6.96 -5.76 6.52
CA THR A 93 -5.92 -6.59 5.90
C THR A 93 -4.85 -5.73 5.22
N GLY A 94 -5.27 -4.70 4.48
CA GLY A 94 -4.35 -3.76 3.85
C GLY A 94 -3.49 -3.03 4.87
N ALA A 95 -4.09 -2.55 5.96
CA ALA A 95 -3.37 -1.87 7.04
C ALA A 95 -2.39 -2.82 7.75
N ALA A 96 -2.83 -4.01 8.15
CA ALA A 96 -2.00 -5.01 8.83
C ALA A 96 -0.84 -5.48 7.95
N THR A 97 -1.09 -5.77 6.66
CA THR A 97 -0.07 -6.21 5.72
C THR A 97 0.98 -5.13 5.50
N ASN A 98 0.57 -3.87 5.36
CA ASN A 98 1.51 -2.77 5.19
C ASN A 98 2.31 -2.53 6.48
N ALA A 99 1.67 -2.56 7.65
CA ALA A 99 2.34 -2.38 8.94
C ALA A 99 3.39 -3.47 9.20
N SER A 100 3.09 -4.73 8.89
CA SER A 100 4.01 -5.84 9.10
C SER A 100 5.16 -5.87 8.07
N ARG A 101 4.87 -5.59 6.80
CA ARG A 101 5.86 -5.68 5.72
C ARG A 101 6.76 -4.44 5.59
N PHE A 102 6.28 -3.28 6.04
CA PHE A 102 6.97 -2.01 5.86
C PHE A 102 7.36 -1.33 7.16
N ALA A 103 7.58 -2.11 8.23
CA ALA A 103 7.95 -1.57 9.53
C ALA A 103 9.17 -0.64 9.48
N PHE A 104 10.23 -1.02 8.73
CA PHE A 104 11.44 -0.21 8.57
C PHE A 104 11.29 0.92 7.53
N TYR A 105 10.19 0.92 6.79
CA TYR A 105 9.90 1.92 5.74
C TYR A 105 9.00 3.05 6.25
N LEU A 106 8.46 2.90 7.45
CA LEU A 106 7.55 3.87 8.06
C LEU A 106 8.15 4.41 9.36
N PRO A 107 7.92 5.69 9.69
CA PRO A 107 8.27 6.22 10.99
C PRO A 107 7.65 5.38 12.10
N PRO A 108 8.36 5.12 13.23
CA PRO A 108 7.90 4.20 14.28
C PRO A 108 6.46 4.45 14.76
N GLY A 109 6.10 5.69 15.07
CA GLY A 109 4.74 6.02 15.51
C GLY A 109 3.66 5.84 14.44
N VAL A 110 4.01 5.89 13.15
CA VAL A 110 3.07 5.68 12.03
C VAL A 110 2.70 4.21 11.90
N ASN A 111 3.68 3.33 12.08
CA ASN A 111 3.45 1.89 11.98
C ASN A 111 2.54 1.37 13.11
N GLU A 112 2.76 1.83 14.35
CA GLU A 112 1.91 1.47 15.48
C GLU A 112 0.44 1.90 15.26
N ARG A 113 0.23 3.11 14.75
CA ARG A 113 -1.13 3.61 14.47
C ARG A 113 -1.80 2.86 13.33
N LEU A 114 -1.03 2.42 12.33
CA LEU A 114 -1.54 1.59 11.26
C LEU A 114 -1.99 0.22 11.78
N LEU A 115 -1.24 -0.39 12.70
CA LEU A 115 -1.63 -1.62 13.40
C LEU A 115 -2.88 -1.41 14.25
N ARG A 116 -2.96 -0.32 15.01
CA ARG A 116 -4.14 0.03 15.80
C ARG A 116 -5.38 0.21 14.93
N ALA A 117 -5.26 0.92 13.81
CA ALA A 117 -6.35 1.05 12.84
C ALA A 117 -6.75 -0.31 12.25
N ALA A 118 -5.79 -1.20 11.96
CA ALA A 118 -6.06 -2.55 11.48
C ALA A 118 -6.86 -3.37 12.50
N LEU A 119 -6.56 -3.28 13.79
CA LEU A 119 -7.31 -3.95 14.86
C LEU A 119 -8.76 -3.45 14.93
N TRP A 120 -8.97 -2.15 14.94
CA TRP A 120 -10.34 -1.57 14.98
C TRP A 120 -11.17 -1.95 13.76
N LEU A 121 -10.58 -1.86 12.56
CA LEU A 121 -11.25 -2.23 11.32
C LEU A 121 -11.50 -3.75 11.25
N GLY A 122 -10.58 -4.56 11.77
CA GLY A 122 -10.74 -6.01 11.89
C GLY A 122 -11.89 -6.40 12.83
N LEU A 123 -11.97 -5.74 13.97
CA LEU A 123 -13.09 -5.93 14.91
C LEU A 123 -14.43 -5.51 14.28
N ALA A 124 -14.46 -4.37 13.59
CA ALA A 124 -15.64 -3.91 12.86
C ALA A 124 -16.05 -4.91 11.76
N ALA A 125 -15.09 -5.48 11.04
CA ALA A 125 -15.35 -6.52 10.04
C ALA A 125 -15.93 -7.78 10.67
N LEU A 126 -15.40 -8.23 11.80
CA LEU A 126 -15.88 -9.43 12.51
C LEU A 126 -17.32 -9.25 13.02
N ILE A 127 -17.63 -8.12 13.64
CA ILE A 127 -18.98 -7.78 14.10
C ILE A 127 -19.93 -7.66 12.92
N GLY A 128 -19.52 -6.99 11.84
CA GLY A 128 -20.28 -6.87 10.60
C GLY A 128 -20.59 -8.23 9.98
N PHE A 129 -19.59 -9.11 9.88
CA PHE A 129 -19.71 -10.47 9.38
C PHE A 129 -20.72 -11.28 10.20
N TYR A 130 -20.55 -11.31 11.52
CA TYR A 130 -21.41 -12.05 12.41
C TYR A 130 -22.89 -11.62 12.31
N THR A 131 -23.12 -10.30 12.31
CA THR A 131 -24.50 -9.76 12.18
C THR A 131 -25.08 -10.03 10.79
N ALA A 132 -24.29 -9.89 9.72
CA ALA A 132 -24.73 -10.21 8.36
C ALA A 132 -25.08 -11.71 8.22
N LEU A 133 -24.26 -12.58 8.81
CA LEU A 133 -24.47 -14.02 8.83
C LEU A 133 -25.77 -14.39 9.56
N LEU A 134 -25.98 -13.87 10.79
CA LEU A 134 -27.19 -14.12 11.57
C LEU A 134 -28.46 -13.68 10.82
N HIS A 135 -28.45 -12.50 10.20
CA HIS A 135 -29.58 -12.03 9.41
C HIS A 135 -29.82 -12.90 8.16
N SER A 136 -28.74 -13.37 7.53
CA SER A 136 -28.82 -14.28 6.38
C SER A 136 -29.44 -15.64 6.76
N LEU A 137 -29.00 -16.24 7.88
CA LEU A 137 -29.47 -17.53 8.35
C LEU A 137 -30.91 -17.46 8.80
N HIS A 138 -31.28 -16.45 9.60
CA HIS A 138 -32.65 -16.35 10.16
C HIS A 138 -33.64 -15.67 9.20
N ARG A 139 -33.21 -15.25 7.98
CA ARG A 139 -34.06 -14.56 7.00
C ARG A 139 -34.82 -13.34 7.57
N ARG A 140 -34.29 -12.74 8.64
CA ARG A 140 -34.92 -11.58 9.30
C ARG A 140 -34.52 -10.29 8.60
N ARG A 141 -35.46 -9.33 8.52
CA ARG A 141 -35.19 -7.98 8.06
C ARG A 141 -34.34 -7.22 9.09
N TYR A 142 -33.47 -6.35 8.62
CA TYR A 142 -32.65 -5.49 9.48
C TYR A 142 -33.53 -4.51 10.27
N GLY A 143 -33.61 -4.69 11.58
CA GLY A 143 -34.32 -3.79 12.50
C GLY A 143 -33.52 -2.54 12.83
N GLN A 144 -34.11 -1.64 13.62
CA GLN A 144 -33.44 -0.39 14.06
C GLN A 144 -32.12 -0.67 14.80
N ARG A 145 -32.06 -1.69 15.66
CA ARG A 145 -30.84 -2.06 16.40
C ARG A 145 -29.67 -2.43 15.45
N SER A 146 -29.96 -3.24 14.42
CA SER A 146 -28.95 -3.61 13.44
C SER A 146 -28.49 -2.40 12.61
N ARG A 147 -29.41 -1.49 12.26
CA ARG A 147 -29.08 -0.24 11.55
C ARG A 147 -28.20 0.67 12.41
N ALA A 148 -28.52 0.82 13.69
CA ALA A 148 -27.73 1.59 14.64
C ALA A 148 -26.32 1.00 14.81
N LEU A 149 -26.20 -0.33 14.90
CA LEU A 149 -24.90 -1.01 14.95
C LEU A 149 -24.06 -0.73 13.70
N TYR A 150 -24.63 -0.86 12.50
CA TYR A 150 -23.89 -0.55 11.26
C TYR A 150 -23.51 0.94 11.18
N ALA A 151 -24.36 1.85 11.62
CA ALA A 151 -24.02 3.27 11.71
C ALA A 151 -22.84 3.49 12.66
N LEU A 152 -22.82 2.82 13.82
CA LEU A 152 -21.71 2.88 14.77
C LEU A 152 -20.41 2.33 14.16
N LEU A 153 -20.46 1.20 13.42
CA LEU A 153 -19.29 0.63 12.75
C LEU A 153 -18.75 1.58 11.67
N VAL A 154 -19.62 2.27 10.93
CA VAL A 154 -19.21 3.29 9.95
C VAL A 154 -18.56 4.48 10.66
N LEU A 155 -19.12 4.97 11.77
CA LEU A 155 -18.52 6.05 12.55
C LEU A 155 -17.15 5.65 13.11
N LEU A 156 -17.02 4.43 13.60
CA LEU A 156 -15.74 3.89 14.08
C LEU A 156 -14.70 3.83 12.95
N SER A 157 -15.10 3.45 11.74
CA SER A 157 -14.21 3.43 10.59
C SER A 157 -13.79 4.84 10.16
N ILE A 158 -14.71 5.80 10.19
CA ILE A 158 -14.40 7.22 9.92
C ILE A 158 -13.40 7.73 10.97
N TYR A 159 -13.62 7.42 12.25
CA TYR A 159 -12.70 7.76 13.32
C TYR A 159 -11.30 7.20 13.07
N ALA A 160 -11.19 5.92 12.71
CA ALA A 160 -9.90 5.30 12.40
C ALA A 160 -9.17 5.99 11.23
N VAL A 161 -9.91 6.42 10.19
CA VAL A 161 -9.36 7.18 9.07
C VAL A 161 -8.88 8.56 9.52
N VAL A 162 -9.70 9.27 10.32
CA VAL A 162 -9.36 10.61 10.83
C VAL A 162 -8.14 10.54 11.74
N GLU A 163 -8.11 9.61 12.69
CA GLU A 163 -6.95 9.38 13.57
C GLU A 163 -5.68 9.09 12.77
N ARG A 164 -5.79 8.22 11.76
CA ARG A 164 -4.68 7.89 10.87
C ARG A 164 -4.15 9.12 10.15
N ARG A 165 -5.02 10.03 9.71
CA ARG A 165 -4.64 11.24 8.97
C ARG A 165 -4.05 12.32 9.87
N HIS A 166 -4.63 12.59 11.02
CA HIS A 166 -4.08 13.54 11.98
C HIS A 166 -2.69 13.18 12.48
N ALA A 167 -2.46 11.91 12.58
CA ALA A 167 -1.20 11.37 13.06
C ALA A 167 -0.07 11.35 12.00
N ALA A 168 -0.42 11.58 10.77
CA ALA A 168 0.53 11.61 9.65
C ALA A 168 1.17 12.98 9.42
N ALA A 169 0.90 13.96 10.27
CA ALA A 169 1.70 15.18 10.31
C ALA A 169 3.17 14.77 10.43
N LEU A 170 3.89 14.89 9.32
CA LEU A 170 5.30 14.54 9.22
C LEU A 170 6.02 15.28 10.35
N LEU A 171 6.51 14.55 11.32
CA LEU A 171 7.46 15.12 12.25
C LEU A 171 8.62 15.64 11.37
N PRO A 172 8.91 16.93 11.37
CA PRO A 172 10.06 17.44 10.67
C PRO A 172 11.25 16.67 11.24
N VAL A 173 11.93 15.91 10.40
CA VAL A 173 13.18 15.27 10.77
C VAL A 173 14.18 16.42 10.94
N THR A 174 14.26 16.96 12.15
CA THR A 174 15.34 17.86 12.51
C THR A 174 16.62 17.03 12.48
N LEU A 175 17.31 17.10 11.36
CA LEU A 175 18.66 16.55 11.26
C LEU A 175 19.51 17.27 12.31
N PRO A 176 20.22 16.53 13.18
CA PRO A 176 21.18 17.17 14.07
C PRO A 176 22.15 18.00 13.19
N PRO A 177 22.54 19.20 13.62
CA PRO A 177 23.46 20.01 12.86
C PRO A 177 24.71 19.15 12.62
N VAL A 178 25.07 18.99 11.34
CA VAL A 178 26.30 18.30 10.98
C VAL A 178 27.44 19.14 11.57
N ALA A 179 28.09 18.61 12.58
CA ALA A 179 29.28 19.23 13.14
C ALA A 179 30.25 19.41 11.96
N ARG A 180 30.54 20.64 11.59
CA ARG A 180 31.58 20.91 10.61
C ARG A 180 32.89 20.46 11.23
N LEU A 181 33.30 19.26 10.87
CA LEU A 181 34.64 18.78 11.20
C LEU A 181 35.62 19.76 10.59
N THR A 182 36.58 20.24 11.37
CA THR A 182 37.70 21.03 10.93
C THR A 182 38.32 20.39 9.68
N PRO A 183 38.75 21.14 8.68
CA PRO A 183 39.19 20.63 7.39
C PRO A 183 40.52 19.89 7.50
N ALA A 184 40.52 18.68 7.98
CA ALA A 184 41.50 17.70 7.59
C ALA A 184 41.18 17.28 6.14
N PRO A 185 42.19 17.01 5.27
CA PRO A 185 41.89 16.50 3.95
C PRO A 185 40.98 15.29 4.10
N PRO A 186 39.80 15.27 3.43
CA PRO A 186 38.84 14.21 3.62
C PRO A 186 39.49 12.87 3.24
N PRO A 187 39.33 11.82 4.06
CA PRO A 187 39.87 10.51 3.71
C PRO A 187 39.27 10.11 2.35
N GLN A 188 40.08 9.62 1.46
CA GLN A 188 39.62 9.08 0.19
C GLN A 188 38.88 7.76 0.48
N ILE A 189 37.56 7.77 0.34
CA ILE A 189 36.72 6.58 0.46
C ILE A 189 36.31 6.13 -0.94
N VAL A 190 36.71 4.92 -1.31
CA VAL A 190 36.29 4.29 -2.56
C VAL A 190 35.32 3.18 -2.21
N VAL A 191 34.09 3.28 -2.72
CA VAL A 191 33.05 2.26 -2.54
C VAL A 191 32.93 1.46 -3.83
N VAL A 192 33.27 0.17 -3.79
CA VAL A 192 33.10 -0.74 -4.92
C VAL A 192 31.90 -1.65 -4.64
N SER A 193 30.87 -1.52 -5.47
CA SER A 193 29.66 -2.33 -5.37
C SER A 193 29.66 -3.46 -6.39
N LEU A 194 29.39 -4.68 -5.92
CA LEU A 194 29.24 -5.88 -6.75
C LEU A 194 27.81 -6.41 -6.61
N PRO A 195 26.86 -6.00 -7.48
CA PRO A 195 25.50 -6.53 -7.45
C PRO A 195 25.50 -8.04 -7.64
N GLY A 196 24.87 -8.78 -6.71
CA GLY A 196 24.86 -10.25 -6.73
C GLY A 196 26.12 -10.92 -6.15
N GLY A 197 27.13 -10.16 -5.77
CA GLY A 197 28.35 -10.66 -5.11
C GLY A 197 28.13 -10.88 -3.62
N GLY A 198 27.44 -11.95 -3.23
CA GLY A 198 27.33 -12.34 -1.83
C GLY A 198 28.65 -12.90 -1.27
N LEU A 199 28.88 -12.74 0.05
CA LEU A 199 30.06 -13.29 0.73
C LEU A 199 30.14 -14.81 0.55
N GLU A 200 29.02 -15.49 0.47
CA GLU A 200 28.93 -16.94 0.23
C GLU A 200 29.58 -17.37 -1.10
N LEU A 201 29.57 -16.48 -2.09
CA LEU A 201 30.21 -16.70 -3.38
C LEU A 201 31.65 -16.19 -3.39
N LEU A 202 31.89 -15.03 -2.83
CA LEU A 202 33.18 -14.32 -2.94
C LEU A 202 34.26 -14.94 -2.04
N LEU A 203 33.92 -15.39 -0.84
CA LEU A 203 34.89 -16.00 0.08
C LEU A 203 35.52 -17.28 -0.48
N PRO A 204 34.76 -18.28 -0.96
CA PRO A 204 35.36 -19.48 -1.56
C PRO A 204 36.23 -19.17 -2.78
N LEU A 205 35.88 -18.18 -3.60
CA LEU A 205 36.68 -17.78 -4.78
C LEU A 205 38.01 -17.12 -4.35
N ALA A 206 38.00 -16.37 -3.29
CA ALA A 206 39.21 -15.76 -2.73
C ALA A 206 40.12 -16.81 -2.08
N GLU A 207 39.57 -17.78 -1.35
CA GLU A 207 40.29 -18.90 -0.74
C GLU A 207 40.95 -19.80 -1.81
N GLN A 208 40.25 -20.05 -2.91
CA GLN A 208 40.77 -20.78 -4.06
C GLN A 208 41.81 -20.00 -4.90
N GLY A 209 42.08 -18.76 -4.54
CA GLY A 209 43.03 -17.94 -5.24
C GLY A 209 42.54 -17.40 -6.61
N GLN A 210 41.25 -17.54 -6.92
CA GLN A 210 40.69 -17.06 -8.19
C GLN A 210 40.53 -15.55 -8.21
N THR A 211 40.46 -14.90 -7.03
CA THR A 211 40.35 -13.46 -6.86
C THR A 211 41.45 -12.94 -5.93
N LEU A 212 42.69 -12.84 -6.45
CA LEU A 212 43.88 -12.48 -5.66
C LEU A 212 43.76 -11.13 -4.97
N PHE A 213 43.20 -10.13 -5.65
CA PHE A 213 43.00 -8.80 -5.07
C PHE A 213 41.99 -8.83 -3.90
N LEU A 214 40.89 -9.56 -4.05
CA LEU A 214 39.91 -9.73 -2.99
C LEU A 214 40.53 -10.49 -1.79
N LYS A 215 41.33 -11.51 -2.06
CA LYS A 215 42.05 -12.24 -1.01
C LYS A 215 42.95 -11.31 -0.20
N SER A 216 43.74 -10.44 -0.87
CA SER A 216 44.61 -9.50 -0.16
C SER A 216 43.81 -8.50 0.70
N ILE A 217 42.65 -8.05 0.25
CA ILE A 217 41.77 -7.18 1.04
C ILE A 217 41.21 -7.93 2.26
N LEU A 218 40.83 -9.20 2.10
CA LEU A 218 40.31 -10.02 3.18
C LEU A 218 41.37 -10.31 4.25
N GLU A 219 42.63 -10.44 3.86
CA GLU A 219 43.76 -10.69 4.75
C GLU A 219 44.21 -9.42 5.52
N THR A 220 44.05 -8.24 4.94
CA THR A 220 44.54 -6.97 5.53
C THR A 220 43.42 -6.08 6.05
N GLY A 221 42.18 -6.35 5.69
CA GLY A 221 41.01 -5.56 6.02
C GLY A 221 40.11 -6.21 7.06
N ALA A 222 38.88 -5.73 7.11
CA ALA A 222 37.82 -6.28 7.96
C ALA A 222 36.62 -6.71 7.11
N VAL A 223 36.00 -7.83 7.47
CA VAL A 223 34.79 -8.36 6.85
C VAL A 223 33.63 -8.26 7.84
N ALA A 224 32.53 -7.67 7.40
CA ALA A 224 31.31 -7.61 8.17
C ALA A 224 30.09 -7.95 7.33
N ALA A 225 29.15 -8.69 7.88
CA ALA A 225 27.84 -8.89 7.29
C ALA A 225 26.99 -7.66 7.54
N LEU A 226 26.39 -7.10 6.47
CA LEU A 226 25.44 -6.01 6.58
C LEU A 226 24.03 -6.60 6.55
N GLU A 227 23.25 -6.29 7.58
CA GLU A 227 21.84 -6.63 7.63
C GLU A 227 21.03 -5.58 6.85
N ALA A 228 20.30 -6.06 5.85
CA ALA A 228 19.47 -5.19 5.03
C ALA A 228 18.07 -4.98 5.65
N PRO A 229 17.44 -3.80 5.47
CA PRO A 229 16.06 -3.60 5.90
C PRO A 229 15.11 -4.61 5.27
N THR A 230 14.27 -5.25 6.08
CA THR A 230 13.24 -6.19 5.61
C THR A 230 11.90 -5.47 5.37
N PRO A 231 11.16 -5.79 4.27
CA PRO A 231 11.53 -6.70 3.18
C PRO A 231 12.64 -6.11 2.30
N PHE A 232 13.60 -6.94 1.89
CA PHE A 232 14.71 -6.46 1.06
C PHE A 232 14.19 -5.87 -0.25
N ARG A 233 14.59 -4.64 -0.52
CA ARG A 233 14.38 -3.94 -1.79
C ARG A 233 15.66 -3.22 -2.17
N THR A 234 16.09 -3.38 -3.40
CA THR A 234 17.38 -2.87 -3.86
C THR A 234 17.51 -1.34 -3.73
N ALA A 235 16.51 -0.57 -4.18
CA ALA A 235 16.58 0.89 -4.13
C ALA A 235 16.66 1.46 -2.70
N PRO A 236 15.79 1.06 -1.75
CA PRO A 236 15.92 1.48 -0.34
C PRO A 236 17.23 1.04 0.31
N ALA A 237 17.70 -0.17 0.00
CA ALA A 237 18.97 -0.68 0.55
C ALA A 237 20.16 0.17 0.09
N TRP A 238 20.19 0.54 -1.18
CA TRP A 238 21.18 1.49 -1.71
C TRP A 238 21.06 2.87 -1.09
N GLY A 239 19.84 3.41 -0.99
CA GLY A 239 19.59 4.67 -0.30
C GLY A 239 20.11 4.64 1.15
N SER A 240 19.86 3.56 1.88
CA SER A 240 20.37 3.40 3.25
C SER A 240 21.89 3.28 3.30
N LEU A 241 22.50 2.55 2.37
CA LEU A 241 23.95 2.39 2.30
C LEU A 241 24.65 3.73 2.05
N ILE A 242 24.16 4.52 1.10
CA ILE A 242 24.78 5.80 0.72
C ILE A 242 24.55 6.88 1.78
N THR A 243 23.37 6.92 2.38
CA THR A 243 23.00 8.01 3.30
C THR A 243 23.26 7.68 4.78
N GLY A 244 23.46 6.41 5.14
CA GLY A 244 23.51 5.95 6.53
C GLY A 244 22.18 6.09 7.26
N LYS A 245 21.05 6.25 6.53
CA LYS A 245 19.72 6.49 7.08
C LYS A 245 18.78 5.34 6.76
N LEU A 246 17.73 5.17 7.57
CA LEU A 246 16.68 4.20 7.30
C LEU A 246 15.75 4.66 6.16
N PRO A 247 15.05 3.75 5.47
CA PRO A 247 14.19 4.08 4.34
C PRO A 247 13.15 5.17 4.62
N PHE A 248 12.60 5.23 5.83
CA PHE A 248 11.65 6.29 6.19
C PHE A 248 12.30 7.67 6.33
N GLN A 249 13.61 7.74 6.58
CA GLN A 249 14.36 8.98 6.74
C GLN A 249 14.82 9.56 5.40
N HIS A 250 15.34 8.71 4.49
CA HIS A 250 15.78 9.17 3.17
C HIS A 250 14.67 9.16 2.10
N GLY A 251 13.51 8.55 2.39
CA GLY A 251 12.32 8.58 1.53
C GLY A 251 12.39 7.72 0.26
N VAL A 252 13.49 7.04 -0.03
CA VAL A 252 13.62 6.15 -1.18
C VAL A 252 12.96 4.81 -0.86
N LEU A 253 11.78 4.56 -1.43
CA LEU A 253 11.00 3.33 -1.18
C LEU A 253 11.03 2.36 -2.35
N SER A 254 11.30 2.82 -3.57
CA SER A 254 11.44 2.01 -4.78
C SER A 254 12.24 2.77 -5.85
N TRP A 255 12.66 2.05 -6.92
CA TRP A 255 13.29 2.67 -8.09
C TRP A 255 12.35 3.61 -8.88
N HIS A 256 11.06 3.49 -8.66
CA HIS A 256 10.05 4.26 -9.36
C HIS A 256 9.17 4.96 -8.34
N ARG A 257 9.00 6.26 -8.49
CA ARG A 257 8.00 7.00 -7.75
C ARG A 257 6.61 6.65 -8.29
N GLN A 258 5.70 6.35 -7.39
CA GLN A 258 4.32 6.06 -7.73
C GLN A 258 3.56 7.37 -7.68
N HIS A 259 3.27 7.95 -8.85
CA HIS A 259 2.50 9.19 -8.92
C HIS A 259 1.03 8.94 -8.63
N ALA A 260 0.44 9.87 -7.92
CA ALA A 260 -0.95 9.89 -7.52
C ALA A 260 -1.66 11.16 -8.02
N ASP A 261 -1.31 11.65 -9.21
CA ASP A 261 -1.85 12.88 -9.81
C ASP A 261 -3.38 12.88 -9.91
N VAL A 262 -3.99 11.69 -9.93
CA VAL A 262 -5.44 11.53 -9.90
C VAL A 262 -6.05 12.07 -8.61
N PHE A 263 -5.34 11.96 -7.50
CA PHE A 263 -5.78 12.49 -6.20
C PHE A 263 -5.38 13.96 -6.04
N ALA A 264 -4.14 14.28 -6.36
CA ALA A 264 -3.60 15.64 -6.32
C ALA A 264 -2.42 15.78 -7.29
N PRO A 265 -2.27 16.93 -7.97
CA PRO A 265 -1.10 17.20 -8.80
C PRO A 265 0.19 17.06 -8.00
N GLY A 266 1.16 16.30 -8.52
CA GLY A 266 2.41 16.02 -7.83
C GLY A 266 2.30 15.10 -6.60
N GLY A 267 1.13 14.49 -6.38
CA GLY A 267 0.93 13.53 -5.28
C GLY A 267 1.77 12.26 -5.47
N GLU A 268 2.34 11.75 -4.39
CA GLU A 268 3.11 10.52 -4.37
C GLU A 268 2.50 9.48 -3.43
N LEU A 269 2.62 8.20 -3.79
CA LEU A 269 2.19 7.09 -2.96
C LEU A 269 3.39 6.49 -2.22
N ARG A 270 3.25 6.34 -0.91
CA ARG A 270 4.22 5.59 -0.09
C ARG A 270 3.81 4.14 0.09
N LEU A 271 2.54 3.89 0.26
CA LEU A 271 2.00 2.55 0.49
C LEU A 271 0.99 2.20 -0.60
N LEU A 272 1.14 1.01 -1.16
CA LEU A 272 0.20 0.45 -2.12
C LEU A 272 -0.76 -0.53 -1.42
N PRO A 273 -2.05 -0.54 -1.77
CA PRO A 273 -3.00 -1.51 -1.23
C PRO A 273 -2.58 -2.94 -1.56
N TRP A 274 -2.53 -3.81 -0.53
CA TRP A 274 -2.32 -5.26 -0.67
C TRP A 274 -1.10 -5.69 -1.47
N GLY A 275 -0.02 -4.92 -1.42
CA GLY A 275 1.18 -5.22 -2.17
C GLY A 275 0.95 -5.20 -3.68
N PHE A 276 0.10 -4.30 -4.14
CA PHE A 276 -0.04 -3.99 -5.56
C PHE A 276 1.35 -3.94 -6.19
N ARG A 277 1.59 -4.78 -7.17
CA ARG A 277 2.85 -4.73 -7.90
C ARG A 277 2.88 -3.43 -8.70
N ASP A 278 4.04 -2.81 -8.78
CA ASP A 278 4.25 -1.55 -9.51
C ASP A 278 3.70 -1.60 -10.95
N SER A 279 3.71 -2.79 -11.58
CA SER A 279 3.15 -3.01 -12.91
C SER A 279 1.64 -2.80 -12.99
N LEU A 280 0.88 -3.29 -11.99
CA LEU A 280 -0.57 -3.10 -11.94
C LEU A 280 -0.94 -1.64 -11.68
N TRP A 281 -0.20 -0.97 -10.80
CA TRP A 281 -0.41 0.45 -10.56
C TRP A 281 -0.13 1.28 -11.81
N ARG A 282 0.99 1.02 -12.48
CA ARG A 282 1.34 1.68 -13.75
C ARG A 282 0.29 1.50 -14.83
N ALA A 283 -0.25 0.29 -14.98
CA ALA A 283 -1.31 0.01 -15.95
C ALA A 283 -2.62 0.75 -15.66
N THR A 284 -2.92 1.01 -14.38
CA THR A 284 -4.18 1.65 -13.97
C THR A 284 -4.07 3.15 -13.79
N MET A 285 -2.92 3.67 -13.33
CA MET A 285 -2.77 5.08 -12.91
C MET A 285 -1.78 5.90 -13.76
N GLY A 286 -1.05 5.29 -14.68
CA GLY A 286 -0.13 5.98 -15.59
C GLY A 286 1.33 5.99 -15.13
N THR A 287 2.14 6.82 -15.79
CA THR A 287 3.61 6.78 -15.77
C THR A 287 4.21 7.00 -14.38
N SER A 288 5.06 6.06 -13.94
CA SER A 288 6.03 6.31 -12.88
C SER A 288 7.28 6.96 -13.49
N ARG A 289 7.76 8.07 -12.93
CA ARG A 289 9.09 8.58 -13.26
C ARG A 289 10.13 7.72 -12.56
N ARG A 290 11.24 7.45 -13.26
CA ARG A 290 12.39 6.74 -12.70
C ARG A 290 13.07 7.64 -11.67
N SER A 291 13.42 7.10 -10.49
CA SER A 291 14.01 7.86 -9.39
C SER A 291 15.50 8.22 -9.60
N GLU A 292 16.01 8.09 -10.81
CA GLU A 292 17.42 8.41 -11.13
C GLU A 292 17.77 9.88 -10.88
N GLU A 293 16.79 10.78 -10.94
CA GLU A 293 17.01 12.20 -10.65
C GLU A 293 17.29 12.51 -9.17
N HIS A 294 16.92 11.60 -8.25
CA HIS A 294 17.10 11.84 -6.81
C HIS A 294 18.47 11.47 -6.26
N THR A 295 19.22 10.60 -6.94
CA THR A 295 20.60 10.32 -6.53
C THR A 295 21.50 11.52 -6.74
N SER A 296 21.20 12.39 -7.70
CA SER A 296 21.96 13.62 -7.94
C SER A 296 21.63 14.73 -6.93
N GLU A 297 20.37 14.81 -6.45
CA GLU A 297 19.98 15.81 -5.44
C GLU A 297 20.47 15.45 -4.02
N LEU A 298 20.70 14.18 -3.74
CA LEU A 298 21.26 13.72 -2.47
C LEU A 298 22.79 13.87 -2.42
N GLN A 299 23.43 14.16 -3.55
CA GLN A 299 24.87 14.41 -3.67
C GLN A 299 25.22 15.90 -3.66
N SER A 300 24.26 16.80 -3.78
CA SER A 300 24.43 18.25 -3.64
C SER A 300 24.08 18.72 -2.21
#